data_be19245c24f9592f05fbc9c4bb563568
#
_entry.id   be19245c24f9592f05fbc9c4bb563568
#
_cell.length_a   1.000
_cell.length_b   1.000
_cell.length_c   1.000
_cell.angle_alpha   90.00
_cell.angle_beta   90.00
_cell.angle_gamma   90.00
#
_symmetry.space_group_name_H-M   'P 1'
#
loop_
_entity.id
_entity.type
_entity.pdbx_description
1 polymer ?
#
loop_
_entity_poly.entity_id
_entity_poly.type
_entity_poly.pdbx_seq_one_letter_code
_entity_poly.pdbx_strand_id
1 'polypeptide(L)'
;MSKKRILISGGGTGGHIFPAVAIANAARRRWPDAEILFVGALGRMEMERVPQAGYEIVGLPVAGFDRKRLWRNFGVLLKLRKSMSLARRVIRDFRPDIAVGVGGYA
;
A
#
# COMPACT_ATOMS: atom_id res chain seq x y z
N MET A 1 -7.03 -17.87 -19.09
CA MET A 1 -7.54 -17.47 -17.76
C MET A 1 -6.82 -16.23 -17.29
N SER A 2 -7.54 -15.32 -16.71
CA SER A 2 -6.95 -14.09 -16.19
C SER A 2 -6.12 -14.38 -14.94
N LYS A 3 -5.00 -13.70 -14.80
CA LYS A 3 -4.16 -13.77 -13.61
C LYS A 3 -4.89 -13.13 -12.42
N LYS A 4 -4.68 -13.67 -11.22
CA LYS A 4 -5.15 -13.01 -10.01
C LYS A 4 -4.38 -11.71 -9.79
N ARG A 5 -5.10 -10.65 -9.49
CA ARG A 5 -4.52 -9.33 -9.20
C ARG A 5 -4.80 -9.00 -7.75
N ILE A 6 -3.74 -8.88 -6.97
CA ILE A 6 -3.84 -8.74 -5.51
C ILE A 6 -3.19 -7.43 -5.10
N LEU A 7 -3.95 -6.59 -4.43
CA LEU A 7 -3.47 -5.33 -3.86
C LEU A 7 -3.29 -5.52 -2.36
N ILE A 8 -2.11 -5.19 -1.85
CA ILE A 8 -1.80 -5.32 -0.43
C ILE A 8 -1.41 -3.94 0.11
N SER A 9 -2.11 -3.49 1.13
CA SER A 9 -1.85 -2.23 1.80
C SER A 9 -1.43 -2.49 3.24
N GLY A 10 -0.38 -1.81 3.67
CA GLY A 10 0.11 -1.92 5.02
C GLY A 10 1.44 -1.23 5.15
N GLY A 11 1.91 -1.05 6.36
CA GLY A 11 3.20 -0.45 6.55
C GLY A 11 3.22 0.57 7.68
N GLY A 12 4.22 1.43 7.65
CA GLY A 12 4.48 2.39 8.71
C GLY A 12 5.41 1.86 9.77
N THR A 13 5.31 0.58 10.09
CA THR A 13 6.21 -0.11 11.02
C THR A 13 6.62 -1.47 10.47
N GLY A 14 7.75 -2.00 10.95
CA GLY A 14 8.20 -3.34 10.57
C GLY A 14 7.18 -4.43 10.94
N GLY A 15 6.41 -4.21 12.01
CA GLY A 15 5.38 -5.14 12.43
C GLY A 15 4.25 -5.32 11.45
N HIS A 16 4.01 -4.35 10.57
CA HIS A 16 2.99 -4.44 9.53
C HIS A 16 3.56 -4.96 8.21
N ILE A 17 4.83 -4.67 7.94
CA ILE A 17 5.48 -5.06 6.67
C ILE A 17 5.66 -6.57 6.58
N PHE A 18 6.17 -7.21 7.63
CA PHE A 18 6.43 -8.65 7.59
C PHE A 18 5.17 -9.49 7.39
N PRO A 19 4.05 -9.23 8.10
CA PRO A 19 2.80 -9.92 7.80
C PRO A 19 2.32 -9.68 6.36
N ALA A 20 2.46 -8.46 5.85
CA ALA A 20 2.04 -8.15 4.48
C ALA A 20 2.84 -8.95 3.46
N VAL A 21 4.16 -9.03 3.61
CA VAL A 21 5.04 -9.83 2.75
C VAL A 21 4.71 -11.32 2.87
N ALA A 22 4.43 -11.80 4.08
CA ALA A 22 4.04 -13.20 4.29
C ALA A 22 2.75 -13.54 3.55
N ILE A 23 1.77 -12.63 3.55
CA ILE A 23 0.52 -12.78 2.80
C ILE A 23 0.80 -12.83 1.30
N ALA A 24 1.67 -11.95 0.81
CA ALA A 24 2.05 -11.93 -0.60
C ALA A 24 2.73 -13.23 -1.02
N ASN A 25 3.63 -13.74 -0.19
CA ASN A 25 4.31 -15.02 -0.46
C ASN A 25 3.33 -16.19 -0.48
N ALA A 26 2.38 -16.21 0.45
CA ALA A 26 1.34 -17.23 0.48
C ALA A 26 0.44 -17.16 -0.75
N ALA A 27 0.06 -15.97 -1.16
CA ALA A 27 -0.75 -15.75 -2.35
C ALA A 27 -0.02 -16.23 -3.62
N ARG A 28 1.27 -15.97 -3.71
CA ARG A 28 2.08 -16.40 -4.86
C ARG A 28 2.25 -17.92 -4.90
N ARG A 29 2.29 -18.57 -3.76
CA ARG A 29 2.28 -20.05 -3.71
C ARG A 29 0.94 -20.61 -4.18
N ARG A 30 -0.17 -19.95 -3.83
CA ARG A 30 -1.51 -20.38 -4.26
C ARG A 30 -1.77 -20.09 -5.74
N TRP A 31 -1.28 -18.93 -6.23
CA TRP A 31 -1.44 -18.49 -7.61
C TRP A 31 -0.07 -18.02 -8.13
N PRO A 32 0.73 -18.92 -8.72
CA PRO A 32 2.10 -18.57 -9.14
C PRO A 32 2.18 -17.42 -10.14
N ASP A 33 1.14 -17.21 -10.93
CA ASP A 33 1.08 -16.14 -11.92
C ASP A 33 0.46 -14.86 -11.38
N ALA A 34 0.15 -14.80 -10.09
CA ALA A 34 -0.53 -13.64 -9.53
C ALA A 34 0.29 -12.36 -9.70
N GLU A 35 -0.39 -11.29 -10.06
CA GLU A 35 0.16 -9.95 -10.04
C GLU A 35 -0.11 -9.34 -8.67
N ILE A 36 0.96 -8.97 -7.96
CA ILE A 36 0.87 -8.45 -6.60
C ILE A 36 1.43 -7.04 -6.59
N LEU A 37 0.64 -6.10 -6.10
CA LEU A 37 1.04 -4.71 -5.95
C LEU A 37 0.84 -4.29 -4.50
N PHE A 38 1.88 -3.69 -3.92
CA PHE A 38 1.80 -3.10 -2.60
C PHE A 38 1.50 -1.61 -2.70
N VAL A 39 0.79 -1.10 -1.71
CA VAL A 39 0.58 0.33 -1.52
C VAL A 39 1.07 0.68 -0.13
N GLY A 40 1.95 1.64 -0.03
CA GLY A 40 2.53 2.05 1.23
C GLY A 40 2.63 3.56 1.35
N ALA A 41 3.19 4.03 2.46
CA ALA A 41 3.40 5.45 2.72
C ALA A 41 4.80 5.85 2.29
N LEU A 42 4.90 6.93 1.50
CA LEU A 42 6.21 7.47 1.09
C LEU A 42 7.04 7.82 2.33
N GLY A 43 8.34 7.51 2.27
CA GLY A 43 9.26 7.78 3.35
C GLY A 43 9.23 6.78 4.49
N ARG A 44 8.47 5.72 4.37
CA ARG A 44 8.40 4.64 5.38
C ARG A 44 9.21 3.42 4.94
N MET A 45 9.38 2.48 5.88
CA MET A 45 10.21 1.28 5.68
C MET A 45 9.75 0.42 4.51
N GLU A 46 8.46 0.35 4.25
CA GLU A 46 7.90 -0.47 3.18
C GLU A 46 8.44 -0.08 1.82
N MET A 47 8.79 1.18 1.61
CA MET A 47 9.35 1.64 0.33
C MET A 47 10.69 0.98 0.00
N GLU A 48 11.41 0.51 1.01
CA GLU A 48 12.66 -0.25 0.85
C GLU A 48 12.45 -1.74 0.99
N ARG A 49 11.69 -2.15 2.01
CA ARG A 49 11.55 -3.56 2.38
C ARG A 49 10.75 -4.36 1.37
N VAL A 50 9.71 -3.77 0.80
CA VAL A 50 8.86 -4.47 -0.18
C VAL A 50 9.63 -4.76 -1.48
N PRO A 51 10.36 -3.78 -2.08
CA PRO A 51 11.18 -4.10 -3.25
C PRO A 51 12.28 -5.13 -2.95
N GLN A 52 12.88 -5.10 -1.75
CA GLN A 52 13.87 -6.10 -1.34
C GLN A 52 13.28 -7.50 -1.29
N ALA A 53 12.00 -7.62 -0.98
CA ALA A 53 11.29 -8.90 -0.98
C ALA A 53 10.85 -9.35 -2.38
N GLY A 54 11.09 -8.53 -3.41
CA GLY A 54 10.78 -8.87 -4.80
C GLY A 54 9.39 -8.44 -5.26
N TYR A 55 8.78 -7.47 -4.60
CA TYR A 55 7.44 -6.97 -4.95
C TYR A 55 7.47 -5.51 -5.36
N GLU A 56 6.50 -5.11 -6.19
CA GLU A 56 6.31 -3.73 -6.56
C GLU A 56 5.51 -3.00 -5.50
N ILE A 57 5.80 -1.70 -5.32
CA ILE A 57 5.09 -0.86 -4.36
C ILE A 57 4.85 0.52 -4.95
N VAL A 58 3.67 1.06 -4.65
CA VAL A 58 3.31 2.45 -4.94
C VAL A 58 3.25 3.19 -3.61
N GLY A 59 3.97 4.30 -3.50
CA GLY A 59 3.97 5.12 -2.31
C GLY A 59 2.93 6.23 -2.37
N LEU A 60 2.18 6.42 -1.29
CA LEU A 60 1.22 7.50 -1.15
C LEU A 60 1.76 8.54 -0.16
N PRO A 61 1.50 9.83 -0.39
CA PRO A 61 1.98 10.88 0.51
C PRO A 61 1.11 11.02 1.77
N VAL A 62 1.01 9.93 2.56
CA VAL A 62 0.19 9.90 3.79
C VAL A 62 1.03 9.85 5.05
N ALA A 63 2.36 9.75 4.94
CA ALA A 63 3.24 9.68 6.10
C ALA A 63 3.22 10.98 6.89
N GLY A 64 3.18 10.87 8.22
CA GLY A 64 3.23 12.04 9.09
C GLY A 64 1.90 12.74 9.29
N PHE A 65 0.80 12.18 8.83
CA PHE A 65 -0.51 12.76 9.13
C PHE A 65 -0.86 12.56 10.61
N ASP A 66 -1.12 13.67 11.27
CA ASP A 66 -1.59 13.72 12.64
C ASP A 66 -3.01 14.28 12.62
N ARG A 67 -3.93 13.64 13.35
CA ARG A 67 -5.33 14.09 13.41
C ARG A 67 -5.46 15.54 13.87
N LYS A 68 -4.63 15.97 14.81
CA LYS A 68 -4.64 17.35 15.31
C LYS A 68 -4.20 18.34 14.23
N ARG A 69 -3.24 17.97 13.41
CA ARG A 69 -2.76 18.80 12.31
C ARG A 69 -3.74 18.86 11.16
N LEU A 70 -4.51 17.80 10.93
CA LEU A 70 -5.52 17.77 9.87
C LEU A 70 -6.55 18.88 10.02
N TRP A 71 -6.92 19.20 11.27
CA TRP A 71 -7.90 20.24 11.54
C TRP A 71 -7.33 21.64 11.50
N ARG A 72 -6.01 21.80 11.62
CA ARG A 72 -5.35 23.10 11.73
C ARG A 72 -4.61 23.55 10.47
N ASN A 73 -4.42 22.67 9.49
CA ASN A 73 -3.54 22.97 8.37
C ASN A 73 -4.17 22.53 7.05
N PHE A 74 -4.55 23.51 6.24
CA PHE A 74 -5.11 23.26 4.91
C PHE A 74 -4.15 22.51 3.99
N GLY A 75 -2.84 22.73 4.13
CA GLY A 75 -1.84 22.00 3.34
C GLY A 75 -1.90 20.51 3.58
N VAL A 76 -2.15 20.08 4.83
CA VAL A 76 -2.29 18.66 5.17
C VAL A 76 -3.57 18.09 4.58
N LEU A 77 -4.67 18.85 4.60
CA LEU A 77 -5.92 18.43 3.96
C LEU A 77 -5.79 18.25 2.46
N LEU A 78 -5.08 19.16 1.79
CA LEU A 78 -4.80 19.04 0.35
C LEU A 78 -3.95 17.81 0.05
N LYS A 79 -2.95 17.54 0.90
CA LYS A 79 -2.08 16.38 0.78
C LYS A 79 -2.87 15.08 0.95
N LEU A 80 -3.79 15.05 1.91
CA LEU A 80 -4.67 13.91 2.12
C LEU A 80 -5.58 13.67 0.91
N ARG A 81 -6.15 14.74 0.37
CA ARG A 81 -7.00 14.67 -0.83
C ARG A 81 -6.22 14.13 -2.02
N LYS A 82 -4.96 14.56 -2.20
CA LYS A 82 -4.07 14.07 -3.24
C LYS A 82 -3.79 12.58 -3.05
N SER A 83 -3.54 12.13 -1.82
CA SER A 83 -3.31 10.72 -1.52
C SER A 83 -4.52 9.87 -1.85
N MET A 84 -5.72 10.33 -1.53
CA MET A 84 -6.95 9.61 -1.86
C MET A 84 -7.18 9.51 -3.37
N SER A 85 -6.88 10.58 -4.10
CA SER A 85 -6.96 10.60 -5.55
C SER A 85 -5.99 9.61 -6.18
N LEU A 86 -4.75 9.57 -5.70
CA LEU A 86 -3.73 8.62 -6.15
C LEU A 86 -4.13 7.18 -5.83
N ALA A 87 -4.66 6.93 -4.64
CA ALA A 87 -5.13 5.60 -4.25
C ALA A 87 -6.25 5.12 -5.17
N ARG A 88 -7.22 6.00 -5.48
CA ARG A 88 -8.30 5.67 -6.42
C ARG A 88 -7.76 5.34 -7.80
N ARG A 89 -6.78 6.09 -8.27
CA ARG A 89 -6.14 5.84 -9.57
C ARG A 89 -5.45 4.51 -9.60
N VAL A 90 -4.69 4.17 -8.55
CA VAL A 90 -4.01 2.87 -8.43
C VAL A 90 -5.02 1.73 -8.49
N ILE A 91 -6.10 1.81 -7.73
CA ILE A 91 -7.15 0.79 -7.72
C ILE A 91 -7.78 0.66 -9.11
N ARG A 92 -8.08 1.78 -9.76
CA ARG A 92 -8.70 1.78 -11.08
C ARG A 92 -7.79 1.16 -12.13
N ASP A 93 -6.50 1.53 -12.12
CA ASP A 93 -5.54 1.07 -13.13
C ASP A 93 -5.12 -0.38 -12.91
N PHE A 94 -4.92 -0.76 -11.65
CA PHE A 94 -4.51 -2.13 -11.32
C PHE A 94 -5.68 -3.12 -11.41
N ARG A 95 -6.89 -2.69 -11.09
CA ARG A 95 -8.11 -3.53 -11.07
C ARG A 95 -7.92 -4.79 -10.25
N PRO A 96 -7.70 -4.66 -8.93
CA PRO A 96 -7.45 -5.84 -8.11
C PRO A 96 -8.68 -6.73 -7.98
N ASP A 97 -8.46 -8.04 -7.99
CA ASP A 97 -9.48 -9.03 -7.66
C ASP A 97 -9.64 -9.13 -6.14
N ILE A 98 -8.55 -8.95 -5.42
CA ILE A 98 -8.48 -9.03 -3.96
C ILE A 98 -7.69 -7.85 -3.44
N ALA A 99 -8.19 -7.21 -2.40
CA ALA A 99 -7.47 -6.16 -1.69
C ALA A 99 -7.34 -6.56 -0.23
N VAL A 100 -6.11 -6.50 0.30
CA VAL A 100 -5.80 -6.87 1.69
C VAL A 100 -5.22 -5.68 2.41
N GLY A 101 -5.80 -5.32 3.54
CA GLY A 101 -5.27 -4.28 4.41
C GLY A 101 -4.68 -4.90 5.67
N VAL A 102 -3.44 -4.55 5.98
CA VAL A 102 -2.71 -5.09 7.14
C VAL A 102 -2.56 -4.04 8.24
N GLY A 103 -3.16 -2.88 8.06
CA GLY A 103 -3.05 -1.78 9.00
C GLY A 103 -1.94 -0.82 8.64
N GLY A 104 -1.67 0.16 9.51
CA GLY A 104 -0.70 1.21 9.25
C GLY A 104 -1.33 2.45 8.63
N TYR A 105 -0.51 3.31 8.02
CA TYR A 105 -0.96 4.59 7.49
C TYR A 105 -1.54 4.51 6.08
N ALA A 106 -1.23 3.49 5.36
CA ALA A 106 -1.70 3.32 3.97
C ALA A 106 -3.01 2.46 3.84
#